data_a572a94fea386266fe37053e9b3bb4cc
#
_entry.id   a572a94fea386266fe37053e9b3bb4cc
#
_cell.length_a   1.000
_cell.length_b   1.000
_cell.length_c   1.000
_cell.angle_alpha   90.00
_cell.angle_beta   90.00
_cell.angle_gamma   90.00
#
_symmetry.space_group_name_H-M   'P 1'
#
loop_
_entity.id
_entity.type
_entity.pdbx_description
1 polymer ?
#
loop_
_entity_poly.entity_id
_entity_poly.type
_entity_poly.pdbx_seq_one_letter_code
_entity_poly.pdbx_strand_id
1 'polypeptide(L)'
;MGNRLAGKVVAITGGSQGIGLAIAQRFAEEGADIAFCYRSNKAGAEEVAATIQKLGRKAAGFQCDVGVVSDGQKFIADAVAQFGRIDILVNNAGLERNADFWNVTEADYDAVLNVNLKGLFFITQAFVKHRMGTPSADKKSGGKIINISSVHEELPFPHFASYCASKGGVKMLTRNLSIELAPLGITINSIAPGAIETPINTKLLNDPVKLGALLENIPLKRLGKPEDVASMAVFLASDESDYATGTTFFVDGGLTWNYQEQ
;
A
#
# COMPACT_ATOMS: atom_id res chain seq x y z
N MET A 1 -10.47 -18.32 -11.52
CA MET A 1 -10.50 -17.36 -10.42
C MET A 1 -9.94 -18.06 -9.20
N GLY A 2 -8.99 -17.42 -8.51
CA GLY A 2 -8.52 -17.91 -7.23
C GLY A 2 -9.59 -17.73 -6.15
N ASN A 3 -9.37 -18.28 -4.96
CA ASN A 3 -10.34 -18.23 -3.87
C ASN A 3 -9.65 -17.94 -2.52
N ARG A 4 -8.41 -17.43 -2.58
CA ARG A 4 -7.58 -17.21 -1.38
C ARG A 4 -8.14 -16.14 -0.44
N LEU A 5 -8.93 -15.19 -0.97
CA LEU A 5 -9.56 -14.11 -0.22
C LEU A 5 -11.09 -14.18 -0.22
N ALA A 6 -11.65 -15.38 -0.45
CA ALA A 6 -13.10 -15.56 -0.51
C ALA A 6 -13.79 -15.04 0.76
N GLY A 7 -14.78 -14.17 0.57
CA GLY A 7 -15.60 -13.61 1.64
C GLY A 7 -14.86 -12.62 2.55
N LYS A 8 -13.62 -12.23 2.25
CA LYS A 8 -12.91 -11.15 2.95
C LYS A 8 -13.37 -9.79 2.42
N VAL A 9 -13.33 -8.78 3.28
CA VAL A 9 -13.53 -7.37 2.93
C VAL A 9 -12.22 -6.62 3.12
N VAL A 10 -11.81 -5.91 2.10
CA VAL A 10 -10.53 -5.21 2.07
C VAL A 10 -10.74 -3.70 1.97
N ALA A 11 -10.03 -2.93 2.80
CA ALA A 11 -9.90 -1.48 2.65
C ALA A 11 -8.53 -1.14 2.03
N ILE A 12 -8.54 -0.35 0.94
CA ILE A 12 -7.31 0.03 0.21
C ILE A 12 -7.23 1.56 0.10
N THR A 13 -6.14 2.16 0.57
CA THR A 13 -5.92 3.59 0.34
C THR A 13 -5.25 3.84 -1.01
N GLY A 14 -5.76 4.83 -1.78
CA GLY A 14 -5.24 5.11 -3.12
C GLY A 14 -5.48 3.99 -4.12
N GLY A 15 -6.67 3.36 -4.06
CA GLY A 15 -7.01 2.17 -4.87
C GLY A 15 -7.47 2.45 -6.31
N SER A 16 -7.46 3.71 -6.77
CA SER A 16 -8.01 4.08 -8.09
C SER A 16 -6.99 4.11 -9.22
N GLN A 17 -5.71 3.87 -8.97
CA GLN A 17 -4.64 3.87 -9.99
C GLN A 17 -3.40 3.09 -9.54
N GLY A 18 -2.50 2.79 -10.48
CA GLY A 18 -1.19 2.21 -10.22
C GLY A 18 -1.24 0.92 -9.41
N ILE A 19 -0.36 0.79 -8.42
CA ILE A 19 -0.26 -0.40 -7.56
C ILE A 19 -1.57 -0.68 -6.81
N GLY A 20 -2.22 0.36 -6.26
CA GLY A 20 -3.47 0.20 -5.53
C GLY A 20 -4.61 -0.35 -6.37
N LEU A 21 -4.71 0.08 -7.63
CA LEU A 21 -5.66 -0.47 -8.61
C LEU A 21 -5.38 -1.95 -8.90
N ALA A 22 -4.13 -2.29 -9.18
CA ALA A 22 -3.75 -3.69 -9.44
C ALA A 22 -4.04 -4.60 -8.24
N ILE A 23 -3.77 -4.12 -7.02
CA ILE A 23 -4.11 -4.84 -5.78
C ILE A 23 -5.64 -5.01 -5.68
N ALA A 24 -6.43 -3.95 -5.91
CA ALA A 24 -7.88 -4.01 -5.83
C ALA A 24 -8.48 -5.04 -6.80
N GLN A 25 -8.02 -5.03 -8.05
CA GLN A 25 -8.45 -5.97 -9.08
C GLN A 25 -8.03 -7.41 -8.73
N ARG A 26 -6.76 -7.60 -8.36
CA ARG A 26 -6.24 -8.93 -8.03
C ARG A 26 -6.92 -9.53 -6.79
N PHE A 27 -7.21 -8.72 -5.78
CA PHE A 27 -7.93 -9.17 -4.60
C PHE A 27 -9.38 -9.55 -4.91
N ALA A 28 -10.04 -8.81 -5.82
CA ALA A 28 -11.38 -9.16 -6.29
C ALA A 28 -11.39 -10.48 -7.08
N GLU A 29 -10.37 -10.74 -7.92
CA GLU A 29 -10.17 -12.02 -8.62
C GLU A 29 -10.00 -13.19 -7.64
N GLU A 30 -9.43 -12.94 -6.45
CA GLU A 30 -9.27 -13.92 -5.38
C GLU A 30 -10.48 -14.00 -4.44
N GLY A 31 -11.58 -13.30 -4.76
CA GLY A 31 -12.87 -13.44 -4.08
C GLY A 31 -13.15 -12.42 -2.96
N ALA A 32 -12.36 -11.36 -2.84
CA ALA A 32 -12.60 -10.30 -1.85
C ALA A 32 -13.61 -9.25 -2.34
N ASP A 33 -14.33 -8.63 -1.41
CA ASP A 33 -15.06 -7.39 -1.63
C ASP A 33 -14.16 -6.20 -1.29
N ILE A 34 -14.24 -5.10 -2.06
CA ILE A 34 -13.25 -4.03 -2.04
C ILE A 34 -13.87 -2.67 -1.68
N ALA A 35 -13.44 -2.11 -0.55
CA ALA A 35 -13.58 -0.69 -0.23
C ALA A 35 -12.26 0.01 -0.56
N PHE A 36 -12.27 1.06 -1.36
CA PHE A 36 -11.04 1.79 -1.65
C PHE A 36 -11.25 3.29 -1.57
N CYS A 37 -10.19 4.05 -1.27
CA CYS A 37 -10.31 5.49 -1.33
C CYS A 37 -9.48 6.12 -2.44
N TYR A 38 -9.91 7.30 -2.87
CA TYR A 38 -9.28 8.14 -3.89
C TYR A 38 -9.34 9.61 -3.45
N ARG A 39 -8.41 10.44 -3.93
CA ARG A 39 -8.38 11.87 -3.55
C ARG A 39 -9.28 12.74 -4.44
N SER A 40 -9.13 12.68 -5.75
CA SER A 40 -9.78 13.63 -6.67
C SER A 40 -10.41 13.00 -7.92
N ASN A 41 -9.89 11.87 -8.41
CA ASN A 41 -10.40 11.25 -9.64
C ASN A 41 -11.63 10.37 -9.38
N LYS A 42 -12.81 11.01 -9.28
CA LYS A 42 -14.08 10.31 -9.07
C LYS A 42 -14.44 9.38 -10.22
N ALA A 43 -14.31 9.85 -11.46
CA ALA A 43 -14.66 9.05 -12.65
C ALA A 43 -13.81 7.76 -12.72
N GLY A 44 -12.49 7.87 -12.52
CA GLY A 44 -11.62 6.69 -12.47
C GLY A 44 -11.97 5.74 -11.31
N ALA A 45 -12.40 6.27 -10.18
CA ALA A 45 -12.85 5.42 -9.07
C ALA A 45 -14.15 4.68 -9.40
N GLU A 46 -15.10 5.31 -10.09
CA GLU A 46 -16.33 4.66 -10.57
C GLU A 46 -16.04 3.54 -11.56
N GLU A 47 -15.08 3.75 -12.50
CA GLU A 47 -14.63 2.71 -13.43
C GLU A 47 -14.00 1.51 -12.72
N VAL A 48 -13.17 1.74 -11.70
CA VAL A 48 -12.57 0.68 -10.88
C VAL A 48 -13.65 -0.12 -10.18
N ALA A 49 -14.61 0.54 -9.54
CA ALA A 49 -15.72 -0.14 -8.87
C ALA A 49 -16.55 -0.98 -9.85
N ALA A 50 -16.88 -0.43 -11.03
CA ALA A 50 -17.61 -1.14 -12.07
C ALA A 50 -16.84 -2.38 -12.60
N THR A 51 -15.52 -2.27 -12.74
CA THR A 51 -14.67 -3.40 -13.19
C THR A 51 -14.67 -4.52 -12.15
N ILE A 52 -14.56 -4.20 -10.87
CA ILE A 52 -14.60 -5.19 -9.78
C ILE A 52 -15.99 -5.83 -9.67
N GLN A 53 -17.06 -5.05 -9.86
CA GLN A 53 -18.44 -5.56 -9.85
C GLN A 53 -18.70 -6.56 -11.00
N LYS A 54 -18.07 -6.39 -12.18
CA LYS A 54 -18.12 -7.36 -13.28
C LYS A 54 -17.48 -8.71 -12.91
N LEU A 55 -16.57 -8.74 -11.93
CA LEU A 55 -16.01 -9.98 -11.36
C LEU A 55 -16.95 -10.63 -10.33
N GLY A 56 -18.16 -10.10 -10.12
CA GLY A 56 -19.11 -10.58 -9.15
C GLY A 56 -18.80 -10.21 -7.69
N ARG A 57 -17.95 -9.22 -7.47
CA ARG A 57 -17.59 -8.75 -6.13
C ARG A 57 -18.19 -7.37 -5.84
N LYS A 58 -18.40 -7.06 -4.55
CA LYS A 58 -18.84 -5.73 -4.15
C LYS A 58 -17.63 -4.78 -4.18
N ALA A 59 -17.84 -3.58 -4.70
CA ALA A 59 -16.82 -2.54 -4.69
C ALA A 59 -17.44 -1.16 -4.44
N ALA A 60 -16.75 -0.32 -3.67
CA ALA A 60 -17.11 1.08 -3.44
C ALA A 60 -15.85 1.96 -3.32
N GLY A 61 -15.87 3.08 -4.02
CA GLY A 61 -14.87 4.13 -3.93
C GLY A 61 -15.33 5.26 -2.99
N PHE A 62 -14.45 5.69 -2.08
CA PHE A 62 -14.71 6.77 -1.12
C PHE A 62 -13.74 7.93 -1.39
N GLN A 63 -14.24 9.15 -1.44
CA GLN A 63 -13.35 10.31 -1.51
C GLN A 63 -12.71 10.55 -0.14
N CYS A 64 -11.37 10.62 -0.11
CA CYS A 64 -10.60 10.79 1.11
C CYS A 64 -9.22 11.37 0.79
N ASP A 65 -8.83 12.44 1.46
CA ASP A 65 -7.44 12.84 1.54
C ASP A 65 -6.80 12.16 2.76
N VAL A 66 -5.95 11.17 2.50
CA VAL A 66 -5.30 10.40 3.57
C VAL A 66 -4.34 11.25 4.42
N GLY A 67 -3.91 12.41 3.93
CA GLY A 67 -3.13 13.37 4.70
C GLY A 67 -3.95 14.08 5.79
N VAL A 68 -5.28 14.00 5.73
CA VAL A 68 -6.23 14.55 6.72
C VAL A 68 -6.74 13.41 7.60
N VAL A 69 -6.40 13.45 8.88
CA VAL A 69 -6.69 12.35 9.81
C VAL A 69 -8.18 12.02 9.89
N SER A 70 -9.04 13.05 9.98
CA SER A 70 -10.50 12.87 10.03
C SER A 70 -11.05 12.17 8.78
N ASP A 71 -10.51 12.46 7.60
CA ASP A 71 -10.94 11.84 6.35
C ASP A 71 -10.57 10.34 6.33
N GLY A 72 -9.34 10.02 6.76
CA GLY A 72 -8.90 8.63 6.86
C GLY A 72 -9.72 7.80 7.87
N GLN A 73 -10.06 8.40 9.03
CA GLN A 73 -10.93 7.77 10.02
C GLN A 73 -12.35 7.58 9.47
N LYS A 74 -12.87 8.59 8.78
CA LYS A 74 -14.18 8.53 8.12
C LYS A 74 -14.21 7.45 7.03
N PHE A 75 -13.16 7.31 6.21
CA PHE A 75 -13.07 6.25 5.21
C PHE A 75 -13.26 4.85 5.84
N ILE A 76 -12.58 4.57 6.96
CA ILE A 76 -12.74 3.27 7.65
C ILE A 76 -14.16 3.12 8.18
N ALA A 77 -14.75 4.16 8.80
CA ALA A 77 -16.11 4.11 9.32
C ALA A 77 -17.16 3.88 8.21
N ASP A 78 -17.05 4.60 7.09
CA ASP A 78 -17.96 4.48 5.94
C ASP A 78 -17.84 3.08 5.29
N ALA A 79 -16.61 2.58 5.14
CA ALA A 79 -16.38 1.22 4.63
C ALA A 79 -16.99 0.15 5.53
N VAL A 80 -16.86 0.28 6.85
CA VAL A 80 -17.51 -0.62 7.81
C VAL A 80 -19.03 -0.52 7.70
N ALA A 81 -19.59 0.70 7.62
CA ALA A 81 -21.03 0.90 7.48
C ALA A 81 -21.60 0.25 6.21
N GLN A 82 -20.85 0.31 5.10
CA GLN A 82 -21.31 -0.24 3.81
C GLN A 82 -21.11 -1.75 3.65
N PHE A 83 -19.99 -2.29 4.17
CA PHE A 83 -19.62 -3.71 3.98
C PHE A 83 -19.86 -4.57 5.24
N GLY A 84 -20.17 -3.96 6.38
CA GLY A 84 -20.40 -4.63 7.66
C GLY A 84 -19.12 -4.92 8.44
N ARG A 85 -17.97 -5.05 7.77
CA ARG A 85 -16.67 -5.33 8.38
C ARG A 85 -15.53 -4.95 7.45
N ILE A 86 -14.31 -4.91 7.98
CA ILE A 86 -13.06 -4.90 7.21
C ILE A 86 -12.13 -5.95 7.82
N ASP A 87 -11.60 -6.85 7.00
CA ASP A 87 -10.69 -7.92 7.42
C ASP A 87 -9.23 -7.59 7.11
N ILE A 88 -9.00 -6.84 6.04
CA ILE A 88 -7.67 -6.52 5.53
C ILE A 88 -7.58 -5.03 5.25
N LEU A 89 -6.48 -4.40 5.70
CA LEU A 89 -6.13 -3.02 5.35
C LEU A 89 -4.89 -3.01 4.47
N VAL A 90 -4.97 -2.32 3.33
CA VAL A 90 -3.81 -2.03 2.48
C VAL A 90 -3.55 -0.52 2.49
N ASN A 91 -2.50 -0.10 3.15
CA ASN A 91 -2.01 1.27 3.13
C ASN A 91 -1.12 1.47 1.89
N ASN A 92 -1.73 1.90 0.78
CA ASN A 92 -1.02 2.07 -0.48
C ASN A 92 -0.88 3.54 -0.89
N ALA A 93 -1.73 4.44 -0.43
CA ALA A 93 -1.61 5.86 -0.78
C ALA A 93 -0.21 6.40 -0.46
N GLY A 94 0.37 7.12 -1.41
CA GLY A 94 1.71 7.68 -1.27
C GLY A 94 1.90 8.92 -2.13
N LEU A 95 2.80 9.77 -1.67
CA LEU A 95 3.20 11.02 -2.31
C LEU A 95 4.73 11.15 -2.25
N GLU A 96 5.33 11.59 -3.34
CA GLU A 96 6.72 12.03 -3.37
C GLU A 96 6.84 13.49 -3.79
N ARG A 97 7.83 14.18 -3.24
CA ARG A 97 8.28 15.51 -3.61
C ARG A 97 9.80 15.51 -3.62
N ASN A 98 10.37 15.77 -4.77
CA ASN A 98 11.83 15.78 -4.95
C ASN A 98 12.35 17.20 -5.02
N ALA A 99 13.37 17.47 -4.24
CA ALA A 99 14.14 18.69 -4.26
C ALA A 99 15.52 18.43 -3.65
N ASP A 100 16.50 19.28 -3.99
CA ASP A 100 17.74 19.33 -3.23
C ASP A 100 17.43 19.57 -1.75
N PHE A 101 18.14 18.91 -0.85
CA PHE A 101 17.83 18.93 0.58
C PHE A 101 17.66 20.36 1.14
N TRP A 102 18.54 21.28 0.74
CA TRP A 102 18.49 22.68 1.18
C TRP A 102 17.37 23.51 0.54
N ASN A 103 16.66 22.97 -0.45
CA ASN A 103 15.51 23.58 -1.13
C ASN A 103 14.17 22.95 -0.72
N VAL A 104 14.18 21.91 0.13
CA VAL A 104 12.93 21.28 0.61
C VAL A 104 12.15 22.31 1.43
N THR A 105 10.92 22.60 1.02
CA THR A 105 10.04 23.47 1.79
C THR A 105 9.33 22.69 2.91
N GLU A 106 9.00 23.40 3.99
CA GLU A 106 8.19 22.81 5.08
C GLU A 106 6.85 22.25 4.53
N ALA A 107 6.22 22.97 3.61
CA ALA A 107 4.94 22.54 2.99
C ALA A 107 5.10 21.23 2.20
N ASP A 108 6.19 21.04 1.44
CA ASP A 108 6.45 19.78 0.72
C ASP A 108 6.81 18.65 1.66
N TYR A 109 7.60 18.93 2.70
CA TYR A 109 7.91 17.98 3.76
C TYR A 109 6.63 17.50 4.45
N ASP A 110 5.79 18.43 4.92
CA ASP A 110 4.53 18.13 5.58
C ASP A 110 3.58 17.35 4.68
N ALA A 111 3.46 17.73 3.40
CA ALA A 111 2.62 17.00 2.45
C ALA A 111 3.05 15.52 2.33
N VAL A 112 4.35 15.25 2.23
CA VAL A 112 4.88 13.89 2.13
C VAL A 112 4.65 13.12 3.43
N LEU A 113 5.01 13.68 4.58
CA LEU A 113 4.88 13.01 5.88
C LEU A 113 3.41 12.81 6.28
N ASN A 114 2.54 13.79 6.00
CA ASN A 114 1.11 13.68 6.29
C ASN A 114 0.45 12.55 5.50
N VAL A 115 0.81 12.35 4.22
CA VAL A 115 0.25 11.27 3.40
C VAL A 115 0.91 9.93 3.74
N ASN A 116 2.25 9.84 3.69
CA ASN A 116 2.95 8.57 3.70
C ASN A 116 3.08 7.94 5.09
N LEU A 117 3.10 8.74 6.16
CA LEU A 117 3.34 8.25 7.51
C LEU A 117 2.19 8.57 8.47
N LYS A 118 1.83 9.85 8.62
CA LYS A 118 0.78 10.25 9.58
C LYS A 118 -0.59 9.68 9.20
N GLY A 119 -1.00 9.81 7.92
CA GLY A 119 -2.26 9.25 7.43
C GLY A 119 -2.31 7.73 7.57
N LEU A 120 -1.25 7.05 7.14
CA LEU A 120 -1.09 5.61 7.32
C LEU A 120 -1.24 5.20 8.80
N PHE A 121 -0.60 5.91 9.71
CA PHE A 121 -0.67 5.65 11.16
C PHE A 121 -2.12 5.71 11.68
N PHE A 122 -2.84 6.79 11.41
CA PHE A 122 -4.19 6.98 11.95
C PHE A 122 -5.25 6.14 11.26
N ILE A 123 -5.10 5.82 9.98
CA ILE A 123 -5.96 4.85 9.27
C ILE A 123 -5.74 3.44 9.85
N THR A 124 -4.49 3.06 10.08
CA THR A 124 -4.14 1.79 10.76
C THR A 124 -4.77 1.73 12.15
N GLN A 125 -4.67 2.82 12.93
CA GLN A 125 -5.30 2.89 14.26
C GLN A 125 -6.83 2.72 14.18
N ALA A 126 -7.49 3.38 13.22
CA ALA A 126 -8.94 3.25 13.03
C ALA A 126 -9.35 1.81 12.67
N PHE A 127 -8.59 1.16 11.79
CA PHE A 127 -8.78 -0.25 11.44
C PHE A 127 -8.60 -1.16 12.67
N VAL A 128 -7.54 -0.99 13.45
CA VAL A 128 -7.28 -1.80 14.65
C VAL A 128 -8.41 -1.63 15.67
N LYS A 129 -8.87 -0.39 15.93
CA LYS A 129 -10.02 -0.13 16.83
C LYS A 129 -11.28 -0.84 16.35
N HIS A 130 -11.56 -0.83 15.04
CA HIS A 130 -12.67 -1.59 14.46
C HIS A 130 -12.52 -3.09 14.71
N ARG A 131 -11.33 -3.66 14.48
CA ARG A 131 -11.08 -5.10 14.71
C ARG A 131 -11.21 -5.49 16.18
N MET A 132 -10.75 -4.68 17.11
CA MET A 132 -10.92 -4.90 18.55
C MET A 132 -12.40 -4.92 18.98
N GLY A 133 -13.24 -4.10 18.35
CA GLY A 133 -14.69 -4.03 18.60
C GLY A 133 -15.51 -5.11 17.90
N THR A 134 -14.91 -5.89 16.99
CA THR A 134 -15.61 -6.91 16.21
C THR A 134 -15.39 -8.27 16.87
N PRO A 135 -16.46 -8.98 17.34
CA PRO A 135 -16.31 -10.34 17.84
C PRO A 135 -15.75 -11.24 16.73
N SER A 136 -14.56 -11.77 16.90
CA SER A 136 -14.00 -12.77 16.00
C SER A 136 -14.58 -14.13 16.39
N ALA A 137 -15.34 -14.74 15.51
CA ALA A 137 -15.76 -16.14 15.66
C ALA A 137 -14.55 -17.09 15.60
N ASP A 138 -13.44 -16.62 15.05
CA ASP A 138 -12.18 -17.34 14.95
C ASP A 138 -11.05 -16.46 15.48
N LYS A 139 -10.55 -16.76 16.70
CA LYS A 139 -9.45 -16.04 17.34
C LYS A 139 -8.12 -16.10 16.53
N LYS A 140 -8.05 -16.91 15.49
CA LYS A 140 -6.87 -17.06 14.63
C LYS A 140 -6.72 -15.96 13.58
N SER A 141 -7.77 -15.18 13.28
CA SER A 141 -7.74 -14.14 12.22
C SER A 141 -8.24 -12.82 12.75
N GLY A 142 -7.41 -12.13 13.53
CA GLY A 142 -7.68 -10.77 14.00
C GLY A 142 -7.72 -9.73 12.88
N GLY A 143 -7.07 -10.00 11.75
CA GLY A 143 -6.99 -9.13 10.58
C GLY A 143 -5.58 -9.07 10.00
N LYS A 144 -5.43 -8.46 8.82
CA LYS A 144 -4.13 -8.30 8.15
C LYS A 144 -3.92 -6.85 7.72
N ILE A 145 -2.71 -6.35 7.91
CA ILE A 145 -2.30 -5.01 7.48
C ILE A 145 -1.11 -5.15 6.52
N ILE A 146 -1.22 -4.52 5.36
CA ILE A 146 -0.18 -4.49 4.34
C ILE A 146 0.17 -3.04 4.06
N ASN A 147 1.41 -2.65 4.32
CA ASN A 147 1.92 -1.32 4.04
C ASN A 147 2.71 -1.34 2.73
N ILE A 148 2.34 -0.52 1.76
CA ILE A 148 3.17 -0.32 0.56
C ILE A 148 4.24 0.72 0.91
N SER A 149 5.42 0.19 1.21
CA SER A 149 6.61 0.97 1.50
C SER A 149 7.36 1.34 0.21
N SER A 150 8.66 1.18 0.18
CA SER A 150 9.55 1.40 -0.97
C SER A 150 10.91 0.80 -0.67
N VAL A 151 11.70 0.48 -1.69
CA VAL A 151 13.15 0.22 -1.53
C VAL A 151 13.85 1.39 -0.81
N HIS A 152 13.28 2.58 -0.85
CA HIS A 152 13.80 3.78 -0.17
C HIS A 152 13.58 3.80 1.35
N GLU A 153 13.05 2.74 1.94
CA GLU A 153 13.15 2.50 3.38
C GLU A 153 14.54 2.01 3.81
N GLU A 154 15.34 1.51 2.85
CA GLU A 154 16.72 1.02 3.03
C GLU A 154 17.70 1.75 2.11
N LEU A 155 17.33 1.93 0.83
CA LEU A 155 18.18 2.47 -0.21
C LEU A 155 18.07 3.99 -0.25
N PRO A 156 19.13 4.75 0.11
CA PRO A 156 19.11 6.20 0.02
C PRO A 156 19.05 6.65 -1.44
N PHE A 157 18.35 7.76 -1.69
CA PHE A 157 18.28 8.35 -3.03
C PHE A 157 18.36 9.88 -2.93
N PRO A 158 19.32 10.53 -3.65
CA PRO A 158 19.42 11.99 -3.68
C PRO A 158 18.11 12.65 -4.07
N HIS A 159 17.82 13.82 -3.50
CA HIS A 159 16.60 14.63 -3.72
C HIS A 159 15.31 14.06 -3.11
N PHE A 160 15.34 12.92 -2.42
CA PHE A 160 14.16 12.25 -1.85
C PHE A 160 14.16 12.22 -0.32
N ALA A 161 14.80 13.18 0.34
CA ALA A 161 15.02 13.17 1.80
C ALA A 161 13.72 12.96 2.60
N SER A 162 12.65 13.74 2.32
CA SER A 162 11.36 13.61 3.01
C SER A 162 10.69 12.26 2.73
N TYR A 163 10.79 11.78 1.49
CA TYR A 163 10.22 10.49 1.09
C TYR A 163 10.93 9.32 1.79
N CYS A 164 12.27 9.29 1.75
CA CYS A 164 13.07 8.27 2.45
C CYS A 164 12.79 8.28 3.96
N ALA A 165 12.72 9.47 4.59
CA ALA A 165 12.36 9.60 5.99
C ALA A 165 10.97 9.01 6.29
N SER A 166 9.97 9.28 5.42
CA SER A 166 8.63 8.74 5.57
C SER A 166 8.61 7.20 5.46
N LYS A 167 9.35 6.62 4.50
CA LYS A 167 9.38 5.17 4.28
C LYS A 167 10.21 4.43 5.34
N GLY A 168 11.29 5.02 5.83
CA GLY A 168 12.00 4.55 7.02
C GLY A 168 11.10 4.55 8.27
N GLY A 169 10.25 5.58 8.42
CA GLY A 169 9.22 5.63 9.46
C GLY A 169 8.18 4.50 9.33
N VAL A 170 7.69 4.22 8.12
CA VAL A 170 6.76 3.11 7.85
C VAL A 170 7.39 1.76 8.22
N LYS A 171 8.67 1.55 7.85
CA LYS A 171 9.42 0.34 8.22
C LYS A 171 9.45 0.13 9.73
N MET A 172 9.85 1.15 10.50
CA MET A 172 9.94 1.02 11.95
C MET A 172 8.55 0.87 12.58
N LEU A 173 7.54 1.59 12.09
CA LEU A 173 6.16 1.45 12.53
C LEU A 173 5.63 0.02 12.29
N THR A 174 5.90 -0.59 11.12
CA THR A 174 5.53 -1.98 10.82
C THR A 174 6.12 -2.95 11.83
N ARG A 175 7.40 -2.79 12.17
CA ARG A 175 8.09 -3.62 13.17
C ARG A 175 7.51 -3.44 14.57
N ASN A 176 7.31 -2.20 15.00
CA ASN A 176 6.76 -1.90 16.33
C ASN A 176 5.34 -2.46 16.47
N LEU A 177 4.46 -2.18 15.51
CA LEU A 177 3.07 -2.64 15.55
C LEU A 177 2.94 -4.15 15.41
N SER A 178 3.89 -4.85 14.80
CA SER A 178 3.85 -6.32 14.74
C SER A 178 3.88 -6.96 16.12
N ILE A 179 4.59 -6.34 17.07
CA ILE A 179 4.66 -6.80 18.46
C ILE A 179 3.37 -6.46 19.22
N GLU A 180 2.87 -5.22 19.06
CA GLU A 180 1.67 -4.75 19.77
C GLU A 180 0.38 -5.42 19.28
N LEU A 181 0.30 -5.76 17.97
CA LEU A 181 -0.91 -6.28 17.36
C LEU A 181 -0.98 -7.82 17.33
N ALA A 182 0.13 -8.51 17.50
CA ALA A 182 0.16 -9.98 17.51
C ALA A 182 -0.76 -10.60 18.57
N PRO A 183 -0.87 -10.08 19.83
CA PRO A 183 -1.83 -10.60 20.79
C PRO A 183 -3.30 -10.46 20.38
N LEU A 184 -3.60 -9.57 19.42
CA LEU A 184 -4.93 -9.39 18.84
C LEU A 184 -5.17 -10.31 17.63
N GLY A 185 -4.18 -11.15 17.25
CA GLY A 185 -4.21 -11.97 16.05
C GLY A 185 -4.10 -11.17 14.74
N ILE A 186 -3.62 -9.94 14.79
CA ILE A 186 -3.42 -9.08 13.61
C ILE A 186 -1.97 -9.19 13.15
N THR A 187 -1.75 -9.55 11.89
CA THR A 187 -0.43 -9.48 11.26
C THR A 187 -0.27 -8.16 10.51
N ILE A 188 0.95 -7.62 10.50
CA ILE A 188 1.32 -6.40 9.78
C ILE A 188 2.66 -6.59 9.08
N ASN A 189 2.69 -6.38 7.76
CA ASN A 189 3.88 -6.50 6.94
C ASN A 189 3.97 -5.35 5.93
N SER A 190 5.16 -5.14 5.41
CA SER A 190 5.39 -4.18 4.32
C SER A 190 5.76 -4.90 3.03
N ILE A 191 5.34 -4.34 1.89
CA ILE A 191 5.92 -4.62 0.59
C ILE A 191 6.74 -3.38 0.21
N ALA A 192 7.99 -3.58 -0.20
CA ALA A 192 8.88 -2.53 -0.68
C ALA A 192 9.10 -2.68 -2.19
N PRO A 193 8.29 -2.00 -3.02
CA PRO A 193 8.50 -2.01 -4.46
C PRO A 193 9.78 -1.26 -4.84
N GLY A 194 10.46 -1.73 -5.88
CA GLY A 194 11.45 -0.96 -6.61
C GLY A 194 10.79 0.00 -7.61
N ALA A 195 11.40 0.15 -8.79
CA ALA A 195 10.85 0.97 -9.86
C ALA A 195 9.71 0.22 -10.58
N ILE A 196 8.47 0.69 -10.40
CA ILE A 196 7.25 0.10 -10.96
C ILE A 196 6.65 1.02 -12.03
N GLU A 197 6.14 0.47 -13.13
CA GLU A 197 5.44 1.18 -14.19
C GLU A 197 4.11 1.75 -13.67
N THR A 198 4.12 2.98 -13.17
CA THR A 198 2.97 3.65 -12.58
C THR A 198 2.91 5.12 -12.99
N PRO A 199 1.75 5.82 -12.84
CA PRO A 199 1.64 7.24 -13.12
C PRO A 199 2.65 8.12 -12.35
N ILE A 200 3.10 7.71 -11.18
CA ILE A 200 4.12 8.42 -10.40
C ILE A 200 5.46 8.49 -11.16
N ASN A 201 5.78 7.46 -11.94
CA ASN A 201 7.03 7.32 -12.70
C ASN A 201 6.94 7.84 -14.15
N THR A 202 5.87 8.55 -14.53
CA THR A 202 5.66 9.02 -15.92
C THR A 202 6.84 9.84 -16.46
N LYS A 203 7.46 10.70 -15.63
CA LYS A 203 8.62 11.49 -16.03
C LYS A 203 9.83 10.63 -16.37
N LEU A 204 10.06 9.59 -15.59
CA LEU A 204 11.13 8.60 -15.82
C LEU A 204 10.86 7.77 -17.07
N LEU A 205 9.62 7.30 -17.24
CA LEU A 205 9.22 6.48 -18.40
C LEU A 205 9.37 7.23 -19.72
N ASN A 206 9.24 8.55 -19.71
CA ASN A 206 9.37 9.43 -20.87
C ASN A 206 10.81 9.94 -21.10
N ASP A 207 11.81 9.50 -20.31
CA ASP A 207 13.20 9.85 -20.42
C ASP A 207 14.06 8.60 -20.69
N PRO A 208 14.33 8.25 -21.96
CA PRO A 208 15.03 7.01 -22.32
C PRO A 208 16.45 6.92 -21.71
N VAL A 209 17.11 8.04 -21.48
CA VAL A 209 18.47 8.07 -20.92
C VAL A 209 18.42 7.68 -19.45
N LYS A 210 17.53 8.32 -18.67
CA LYS A 210 17.36 7.99 -17.24
C LYS A 210 16.79 6.59 -17.05
N LEU A 211 15.85 6.18 -17.90
CA LEU A 211 15.28 4.84 -17.86
C LEU A 211 16.38 3.79 -18.13
N GLY A 212 17.21 3.98 -19.17
CA GLY A 212 18.32 3.10 -19.48
C GLY A 212 19.30 2.97 -18.30
N ALA A 213 19.72 4.11 -17.72
CA ALA A 213 20.60 4.12 -16.55
C ALA A 213 19.99 3.39 -15.33
N LEU A 214 18.68 3.54 -15.10
CA LEU A 214 18.00 2.80 -14.03
C LEU A 214 17.96 1.29 -14.31
N LEU A 215 17.65 0.90 -15.55
CA LEU A 215 17.60 -0.52 -15.95
C LEU A 215 18.95 -1.22 -15.78
N GLU A 216 20.07 -0.52 -15.97
CA GLU A 216 21.40 -1.07 -15.66
C GLU A 216 21.57 -1.42 -14.18
N ASN A 217 20.92 -0.68 -13.28
CA ASN A 217 20.97 -0.94 -11.85
C ASN A 217 19.97 -2.03 -11.38
N ILE A 218 19.05 -2.45 -12.21
CA ILE A 218 18.09 -3.52 -11.87
C ILE A 218 18.60 -4.85 -12.44
N PRO A 219 18.99 -5.85 -11.61
CA PRO A 219 19.48 -7.15 -12.11
C PRO A 219 18.54 -7.84 -13.09
N LEU A 220 17.22 -7.78 -12.89
CA LEU A 220 16.25 -8.35 -13.84
C LEU A 220 16.06 -7.53 -15.12
N LYS A 221 16.76 -6.40 -15.30
CA LYS A 221 16.79 -5.57 -16.51
C LYS A 221 15.40 -5.13 -17.03
N ARG A 222 14.45 -5.04 -16.16
CA ARG A 222 13.10 -4.52 -16.44
C ARG A 222 12.56 -3.73 -15.26
N LEU A 223 11.63 -2.84 -15.52
CA LEU A 223 10.76 -2.30 -14.48
C LEU A 223 9.80 -3.38 -13.97
N GLY A 224 9.38 -3.26 -12.73
CA GLY A 224 8.27 -4.03 -12.21
C GLY A 224 6.94 -3.52 -12.76
N LYS A 225 5.95 -4.40 -12.82
CA LYS A 225 4.57 -4.04 -13.12
C LYS A 225 3.76 -3.97 -11.82
N PRO A 226 2.66 -3.20 -11.77
CA PRO A 226 1.76 -3.20 -10.61
C PRO A 226 1.32 -4.61 -10.18
N GLU A 227 1.18 -5.54 -11.13
CA GLU A 227 0.80 -6.94 -10.90
C GLU A 227 1.88 -7.73 -10.16
N ASP A 228 3.17 -7.39 -10.34
CA ASP A 228 4.27 -8.00 -9.57
C ASP A 228 4.08 -7.73 -8.06
N VAL A 229 3.66 -6.50 -7.71
CA VAL A 229 3.37 -6.10 -6.33
C VAL A 229 2.05 -6.70 -5.83
N ALA A 230 1.01 -6.70 -6.67
CA ALA A 230 -0.31 -7.25 -6.31
C ALA A 230 -0.25 -8.74 -5.98
N SER A 231 0.61 -9.50 -6.65
CA SER A 231 0.81 -10.94 -6.37
C SER A 231 1.37 -11.19 -4.97
N MET A 232 2.34 -10.39 -4.52
CA MET A 232 2.86 -10.44 -3.15
C MET A 232 1.79 -9.98 -2.14
N ALA A 233 1.01 -8.96 -2.48
CA ALA A 233 -0.07 -8.49 -1.62
C ALA A 233 -1.13 -9.57 -1.39
N VAL A 234 -1.50 -10.37 -2.39
CA VAL A 234 -2.41 -11.51 -2.23
C VAL A 234 -1.85 -12.54 -1.26
N PHE A 235 -0.57 -12.91 -1.37
CA PHE A 235 0.08 -13.82 -0.43
C PHE A 235 -0.04 -13.29 1.00
N LEU A 236 0.32 -12.03 1.23
CA LEU A 236 0.26 -11.41 2.55
C LEU A 236 -1.15 -11.22 3.10
N ALA A 237 -2.15 -11.13 2.23
CA ALA A 237 -3.56 -11.03 2.59
C ALA A 237 -4.21 -12.40 2.90
N SER A 238 -3.63 -13.49 2.42
CA SER A 238 -4.17 -14.85 2.55
C SER A 238 -3.68 -15.53 3.84
N ASP A 239 -4.31 -16.65 4.18
CA ASP A 239 -3.95 -17.49 5.32
C ASP A 239 -2.56 -18.16 5.13
N GLU A 240 -2.02 -18.19 3.90
CA GLU A 240 -0.68 -18.70 3.59
C GLU A 240 0.45 -17.93 4.30
N SER A 241 0.18 -16.68 4.73
CA SER A 241 1.13 -15.81 5.43
C SER A 241 0.86 -15.65 6.93
N ASP A 242 0.09 -16.53 7.57
CA ASP A 242 -0.34 -16.36 8.96
C ASP A 242 0.80 -16.30 9.98
N TYR A 243 1.98 -16.83 9.63
CA TYR A 243 3.17 -16.76 10.49
C TYR A 243 4.15 -15.64 10.10
N ALA A 244 3.78 -14.79 9.13
CA ALA A 244 4.57 -13.65 8.70
C ALA A 244 4.04 -12.36 9.33
N THR A 245 4.85 -11.69 10.16
CA THR A 245 4.55 -10.36 10.72
C THR A 245 5.82 -9.56 10.99
N GLY A 246 5.74 -8.24 10.85
CA GLY A 246 6.84 -7.32 11.16
C GLY A 246 7.95 -7.26 10.11
N THR A 247 7.76 -7.86 8.94
CA THR A 247 8.79 -7.92 7.90
C THR A 247 8.45 -7.09 6.67
N THR A 248 9.48 -6.77 5.88
CA THR A 248 9.36 -6.15 4.56
C THR A 248 9.75 -7.15 3.48
N PHE A 249 8.89 -7.29 2.48
CA PHE A 249 9.12 -8.08 1.28
C PHE A 249 9.49 -7.16 0.12
N PHE A 250 10.72 -7.26 -0.36
CA PHE A 250 11.19 -6.47 -1.50
C PHE A 250 10.69 -7.07 -2.81
N VAL A 251 10.08 -6.22 -3.65
CA VAL A 251 9.61 -6.57 -5.01
C VAL A 251 10.24 -5.56 -5.97
N ASP A 252 11.51 -5.75 -6.28
CA ASP A 252 12.37 -4.72 -6.85
C ASP A 252 13.30 -5.19 -7.99
N GLY A 253 13.18 -6.43 -8.42
CA GLY A 253 14.06 -7.00 -9.46
C GLY A 253 15.52 -7.13 -9.05
N GLY A 254 15.82 -7.08 -7.73
CA GLY A 254 17.17 -7.15 -7.16
C GLY A 254 17.83 -5.78 -6.98
N LEU A 255 17.13 -4.67 -7.23
CA LEU A 255 17.67 -3.32 -7.18
C LEU A 255 18.34 -3.00 -5.83
N THR A 256 17.72 -3.35 -4.71
CA THR A 256 18.20 -3.01 -3.36
C THR A 256 19.56 -3.63 -3.04
N TRP A 257 19.83 -4.83 -3.54
CA TRP A 257 21.03 -5.61 -3.20
C TRP A 257 22.02 -5.73 -4.36
N ASN A 258 21.86 -4.88 -5.39
CA ASN A 258 22.75 -4.87 -6.55
C ASN A 258 24.10 -4.23 -6.20
N TYR A 259 25.01 -5.03 -5.65
CA TYR A 259 26.40 -4.68 -5.48
C TYR A 259 27.19 -5.21 -6.70
N GLN A 260 27.95 -4.31 -7.33
CA GLN A 260 28.87 -4.66 -8.41
C GLN A 260 30.30 -4.45 -7.91
N GLU A 261 31.05 -5.54 -7.75
CA GLU A 261 32.49 -5.48 -7.54
C GLU A 261 33.15 -5.14 -8.88
N GLN A 262 34.02 -4.15 -8.88
CA GLN A 262 34.77 -3.73 -10.07
C GLN A 262 36.04 -4.57 -10.25
#